data_0c807da304518bcd5b19487c6a02bc77
#
_entry.id   0c807da304518bcd5b19487c6a02bc77
#
_cell.length_a   1.000
_cell.length_b   1.000
_cell.length_c   1.000
_cell.angle_alpha   90.00
_cell.angle_beta   90.00
_cell.angle_gamma   90.00
#
_symmetry.space_group_name_H-M   'P 1'
#
loop_
_entity.id
_entity.type
_entity.pdbx_description
1 polymer ?
#
loop_
_entity_poly.entity_id
_entity_poly.type
_entity_poly.pdbx_seq_one_letter_code
_entity_poly.pdbx_strand_id
1 'polypeptide(L)'
;MAKKRIVMALGHNALGTNLPEQKEAAAKTSKMIADFIQDGWQVAVVHSNAPQLGMIHTAMNEFGKQHEGYTSAPMSVCSAMSQGYIGYDLQNAIRTELIRRGIYKPVASILTQ
;
A
#
# COMPACT_ATOMS: atom_id res chain seq x y z
N MET A 1 8.43 20.28 -22.60
CA MET A 1 8.11 20.81 -21.26
C MET A 1 8.46 19.79 -20.19
N ALA A 2 9.00 20.25 -19.09
CA ALA A 2 9.28 19.38 -17.97
C ALA A 2 7.94 18.86 -17.38
N LYS A 3 7.88 17.55 -17.09
CA LYS A 3 6.72 16.97 -16.43
C LYS A 3 6.72 17.34 -14.96
N LYS A 4 5.53 17.62 -14.44
CA LYS A 4 5.35 17.87 -13.01
C LYS A 4 5.45 16.54 -12.26
N ARG A 5 6.13 16.56 -11.13
CA ARG A 5 6.30 15.38 -10.26
C ARG A 5 5.92 15.73 -8.84
N ILE A 6 5.29 14.77 -8.17
CA ILE A 6 4.89 14.93 -6.78
C ILE A 6 5.16 13.62 -6.03
N VAL A 7 5.60 13.75 -4.79
CA VAL A 7 5.68 12.63 -3.85
C VAL A 7 4.59 12.83 -2.80
N MET A 8 3.73 11.83 -2.65
CA MET A 8 2.65 11.86 -1.69
C MET A 8 2.97 10.90 -0.56
N ALA A 9 3.00 11.42 0.67
CA ALA A 9 3.25 10.61 1.86
C ALA A 9 1.91 10.29 2.54
N LEU A 10 1.61 9.01 2.67
CA LEU A 10 0.39 8.53 3.29
C LEU A 10 0.68 8.06 4.71
N GLY A 11 0.05 8.69 5.68
CA GLY A 11 0.13 8.28 7.07
C GLY A 11 -0.93 7.25 7.43
N HIS A 12 -1.02 6.93 8.72
CA HIS A 12 -1.95 5.93 9.26
C HIS A 12 -3.41 6.23 8.87
N ASN A 13 -3.84 7.49 8.97
CA ASN A 13 -5.23 7.85 8.69
C ASN A 13 -5.61 7.65 7.22
N ALA A 14 -4.65 7.62 6.32
CA ALA A 14 -4.88 7.38 4.90
C ALA A 14 -4.92 5.90 4.55
N LEU A 15 -4.58 5.01 5.49
CA LEU A 15 -4.48 3.57 5.25
C LEU A 15 -5.41 2.74 6.15
N GLY A 16 -5.79 3.25 7.32
CA GLY A 16 -6.59 2.49 8.28
C GLY A 16 -5.80 1.46 9.06
N THR A 17 -6.48 0.67 9.87
CA THR A 17 -5.86 -0.25 10.84
C THR A 17 -6.04 -1.73 10.45
N ASN A 18 -7.15 -2.09 9.85
CA ASN A 18 -7.47 -3.49 9.50
C ASN A 18 -7.78 -3.60 8.00
N LEU A 19 -7.99 -4.82 7.53
CA LEU A 19 -8.22 -5.10 6.11
C LEU A 19 -9.38 -4.31 5.51
N PRO A 20 -10.59 -4.30 6.09
CA PRO A 20 -11.70 -3.52 5.51
C PRO A 20 -11.45 -2.02 5.53
N GLU A 21 -10.88 -1.49 6.62
CA GLU A 21 -10.58 -0.07 6.73
C GLU A 21 -9.52 0.35 5.71
N GLN A 22 -8.50 -0.48 5.50
CA GLN A 22 -7.47 -0.20 4.52
C GLN A 22 -8.03 -0.18 3.10
N LYS A 23 -8.88 -1.14 2.78
CA LYS A 23 -9.51 -1.19 1.47
C LYS A 23 -10.35 0.06 1.20
N GLU A 24 -11.13 0.49 2.18
CA GLU A 24 -11.95 1.69 2.08
C GLU A 24 -11.09 2.95 1.99
N ALA A 25 -10.05 3.05 2.83
CA ALA A 25 -9.13 4.18 2.82
C ALA A 25 -8.37 4.26 1.50
N ALA A 26 -7.91 3.14 0.97
CA ALA A 26 -7.23 3.09 -0.32
C ALA A 26 -8.14 3.57 -1.45
N ALA A 27 -9.42 3.21 -1.42
CA ALA A 27 -10.38 3.67 -2.41
C ALA A 27 -10.55 5.19 -2.38
N LYS A 28 -10.59 5.81 -1.20
CA LYS A 28 -10.68 7.26 -1.05
C LYS A 28 -9.39 7.95 -1.49
N THR A 29 -8.26 7.44 -1.04
CA THR A 29 -6.94 7.99 -1.35
C THR A 29 -6.65 7.91 -2.84
N SER A 30 -7.08 6.83 -3.50
CA SER A 30 -6.86 6.63 -4.93
C SER A 30 -7.53 7.69 -5.78
N LYS A 31 -8.66 8.24 -5.34
CA LYS A 31 -9.35 9.32 -6.07
C LYS A 31 -8.49 10.59 -6.10
N MET A 32 -7.89 10.94 -4.97
CA MET A 32 -6.99 12.09 -4.89
C MET A 32 -5.74 11.87 -5.75
N ILE A 33 -5.15 10.69 -5.69
CA ILE A 33 -3.99 10.34 -6.51
C ILE A 33 -4.34 10.41 -8.00
N ALA A 34 -5.49 9.88 -8.37
CA ALA A 34 -5.97 9.91 -9.75
C ALA A 34 -6.23 11.34 -10.24
N ASP A 35 -6.68 12.24 -9.36
CA ASP A 35 -6.84 13.65 -9.70
C ASP A 35 -5.52 14.26 -10.17
N PHE A 36 -4.43 14.01 -9.45
CA PHE A 36 -3.11 14.48 -9.84
C PHE A 36 -2.64 13.87 -11.15
N ILE A 37 -2.85 12.57 -11.33
CA ILE A 37 -2.46 11.87 -12.55
C ILE A 37 -3.23 12.42 -13.75
N GLN A 38 -4.52 12.65 -13.59
CA GLN A 38 -5.36 13.22 -14.63
C GLN A 38 -4.93 14.64 -15.00
N ASP A 39 -4.43 15.39 -14.03
CA ASP A 39 -3.91 16.75 -14.24
C ASP A 39 -2.49 16.76 -14.82
N GLY A 40 -1.94 15.62 -15.16
CA GLY A 40 -0.64 15.51 -15.82
C GLY A 40 0.56 15.32 -14.90
N TRP A 41 0.35 15.11 -13.60
CA TRP A 41 1.43 14.88 -12.66
C TRP A 41 1.94 13.44 -12.74
N GLN A 42 3.24 13.29 -12.58
CA GLN A 42 3.84 12.00 -12.25
C GLN A 42 3.85 11.86 -10.73
N VAL A 43 3.27 10.79 -10.22
CA VAL A 43 3.06 10.60 -8.79
C VAL A 43 3.88 9.43 -8.28
N ALA A 44 4.64 9.67 -7.21
CA ALA A 44 5.24 8.63 -6.40
C ALA A 44 4.57 8.66 -5.02
N VAL A 45 4.21 7.49 -4.51
CA VAL A 45 3.54 7.37 -3.21
C VAL A 45 4.48 6.67 -2.24
N VAL A 46 4.65 7.24 -1.06
CA VAL A 46 5.31 6.59 0.08
C VAL A 46 4.30 6.48 1.22
N HIS A 47 4.48 5.51 2.11
CA HIS A 47 3.50 5.28 3.17
C HIS A 47 4.14 4.72 4.42
N SER A 48 3.47 4.92 5.55
CA SER A 48 3.78 4.24 6.82
C SER A 48 3.18 2.83 6.81
N ASN A 49 3.55 2.00 7.78
CA ASN A 49 3.12 0.60 7.82
C ASN A 49 2.90 0.04 9.23
N ALA A 50 2.87 0.90 10.27
CA ALA A 50 2.90 0.41 11.65
C ALA A 50 1.78 -0.57 12.01
N PRO A 51 0.50 -0.28 11.77
CA PRO A 51 -0.56 -1.25 12.09
C PRO A 51 -0.46 -2.54 11.29
N GLN A 52 -0.14 -2.43 10.01
CA GLN A 52 -0.02 -3.58 9.11
C GLN A 52 1.14 -4.49 9.50
N LEU A 53 2.28 -3.88 9.82
CA LEU A 53 3.45 -4.61 10.29
C LEU A 53 3.16 -5.34 11.61
N GLY A 54 2.51 -4.66 12.55
CA GLY A 54 2.14 -5.25 13.84
C GLY A 54 1.22 -6.45 13.69
N MET A 55 0.21 -6.34 12.85
CA MET A 55 -0.72 -7.43 12.57
C MET A 55 0.01 -8.64 11.97
N ILE A 56 0.82 -8.40 10.95
CA ILE A 56 1.56 -9.47 10.25
C ILE A 56 2.54 -10.14 11.21
N HIS A 57 3.30 -9.34 11.96
CA HIS A 57 4.28 -9.87 12.92
C HIS A 57 3.62 -10.75 13.98
N THR A 58 2.50 -10.29 14.53
CA THR A 58 1.75 -11.07 15.51
C THR A 58 1.19 -12.36 14.91
N ALA A 59 0.59 -12.27 13.72
CA ALA A 59 0.02 -13.42 13.03
C ALA A 59 1.09 -14.48 12.70
N MET A 60 2.23 -14.06 12.18
CA MET A 60 3.31 -14.97 11.83
C MET A 60 3.90 -15.66 13.05
N ASN A 61 4.07 -14.90 14.15
CA ASN A 61 4.62 -15.46 15.39
C ASN A 61 3.64 -16.43 16.03
N GLU A 62 2.37 -16.10 16.11
CA GLU A 62 1.34 -17.00 16.65
C GLU A 62 1.23 -18.28 15.84
N PHE A 63 1.24 -18.18 14.53
CA PHE A 63 1.22 -19.35 13.67
C PHE A 63 2.47 -20.22 13.90
N GLY A 64 3.65 -19.61 13.96
CA GLY A 64 4.91 -20.32 14.17
C GLY A 64 4.99 -21.06 15.50
N LYS A 65 4.34 -20.54 16.55
CA LYS A 65 4.26 -21.21 17.86
C LYS A 65 3.40 -22.48 17.84
N GLN A 66 2.39 -22.51 16.99
CA GLN A 66 1.38 -23.56 16.98
C GLN A 66 1.62 -24.64 15.93
N HIS A 67 2.53 -24.41 15.00
CA HIS A 67 2.75 -25.31 13.86
C HIS A 67 4.24 -25.70 13.77
N GLU A 68 4.50 -26.98 13.99
CA GLU A 68 5.83 -27.55 13.82
C GLU A 68 6.28 -27.40 12.36
N GLY A 69 7.53 -27.05 12.16
CA GLY A 69 8.06 -26.80 10.82
C GLY A 69 7.99 -25.34 10.37
N TYR A 70 7.35 -24.49 11.15
CA TYR A 70 7.32 -23.06 10.93
C TYR A 70 8.01 -22.33 12.07
N THR A 71 8.50 -21.14 11.79
CA THR A 71 9.19 -20.33 12.79
C THR A 71 8.59 -18.93 12.85
N SER A 72 8.98 -18.17 13.86
CA SER A 72 8.67 -16.75 13.91
C SER A 72 9.34 -16.04 12.74
N ALA A 73 8.73 -14.97 12.23
CA ALA A 73 9.27 -14.18 11.14
C ALA A 73 10.01 -12.95 11.70
N PRO A 74 11.22 -12.65 11.20
CA PRO A 74 11.91 -11.43 11.58
C PRO A 74 11.10 -10.18 11.20
N MET A 75 11.31 -9.10 11.95
CA MET A 75 10.62 -7.84 11.72
C MET A 75 10.84 -7.32 10.30
N SER A 76 12.05 -7.49 9.77
CA SER A 76 12.38 -7.07 8.39
C SER A 76 11.53 -7.79 7.34
N VAL A 77 11.29 -9.09 7.53
CA VAL A 77 10.44 -9.87 6.63
C VAL A 77 8.99 -9.44 6.75
N CYS A 78 8.51 -9.22 7.96
CA CYS A 78 7.14 -8.73 8.19
C CYS A 78 6.95 -7.34 7.60
N SER A 79 7.97 -6.49 7.65
CA SER A 79 7.94 -5.17 7.01
C SER A 79 7.83 -5.30 5.49
N ALA A 80 8.58 -6.21 4.89
CA ALA A 80 8.47 -6.48 3.45
C ALA A 80 7.06 -6.99 3.08
N MET A 81 6.49 -7.86 3.91
CA MET A 81 5.11 -8.34 3.71
C MET A 81 4.10 -7.20 3.80
N SER A 82 4.31 -6.25 4.73
CA SER A 82 3.42 -5.09 4.86
C SER A 82 3.48 -4.19 3.63
N GLN A 83 4.65 -4.05 3.02
CA GLN A 83 4.80 -3.28 1.79
C GLN A 83 4.01 -3.92 0.64
N GLY A 84 4.05 -5.23 0.53
CA GLY A 84 3.25 -5.95 -0.44
C GLY A 84 1.76 -5.82 -0.21
N TYR A 85 1.32 -5.96 1.03
CA TYR A 85 -0.07 -5.83 1.41
C TYR A 85 -0.61 -4.42 1.11
N ILE A 86 0.05 -3.38 1.61
CA ILE A 86 -0.36 -2.00 1.38
C ILE A 86 -0.23 -1.64 -0.10
N GLY A 87 0.89 -2.00 -0.71
CA GLY A 87 1.16 -1.72 -2.12
C GLY A 87 0.13 -2.36 -3.04
N TYR A 88 -0.28 -3.58 -2.75
CA TYR A 88 -1.32 -4.27 -3.51
C TYR A 88 -2.65 -3.52 -3.45
N ASP A 89 -3.10 -3.15 -2.25
CA ASP A 89 -4.37 -2.44 -2.09
C ASP A 89 -4.35 -1.08 -2.78
N LEU A 90 -3.27 -0.32 -2.62
CA LEU A 90 -3.12 0.98 -3.28
C LEU A 90 -3.06 0.84 -4.80
N GLN A 91 -2.24 -0.09 -5.28
CA GLN A 91 -2.09 -0.34 -6.72
C GLN A 91 -3.41 -0.72 -7.35
N ASN A 92 -4.15 -1.61 -6.70
CA ASN A 92 -5.44 -2.07 -7.18
C ASN A 92 -6.47 -0.93 -7.20
N ALA A 93 -6.54 -0.15 -6.12
CA ALA A 93 -7.47 0.97 -6.01
C ALA A 93 -7.16 2.08 -7.02
N ILE A 94 -5.88 2.44 -7.15
CA ILE A 94 -5.45 3.48 -8.10
C ILE A 94 -5.75 3.05 -9.53
N ARG A 95 -5.38 1.82 -9.88
CA ARG A 95 -5.63 1.30 -11.22
C ARG A 95 -7.13 1.28 -11.55
N THR A 96 -7.95 0.83 -10.61
CA THR A 96 -9.40 0.79 -10.78
C THR A 96 -9.94 2.19 -11.05
N GLU A 97 -9.51 3.18 -10.28
CA GLU A 97 -9.98 4.56 -10.46
C GLU A 97 -9.50 5.16 -11.79
N LEU A 98 -8.26 4.89 -12.18
CA LEU A 98 -7.73 5.36 -13.45
C LEU A 98 -8.51 4.78 -14.63
N ILE A 99 -8.78 3.48 -14.60
CA ILE A 99 -9.56 2.81 -15.65
C ILE A 99 -10.96 3.41 -15.75
N ARG A 100 -11.60 3.68 -14.61
CA ARG A 100 -12.91 4.35 -14.61
C ARG A 100 -12.88 5.69 -15.31
N ARG A 101 -11.75 6.39 -15.25
CA ARG A 101 -11.56 7.71 -15.90
C ARG A 101 -11.05 7.59 -17.34
N GLY A 102 -10.88 6.38 -17.85
CA GLY A 102 -10.33 6.16 -19.19
C GLY A 102 -8.83 6.40 -19.28
N ILE A 103 -8.11 6.36 -18.15
CA ILE A 103 -6.66 6.56 -18.09
C ILE A 103 -5.98 5.19 -17.95
N TYR A 104 -5.19 4.83 -18.94
CA TYR A 104 -4.51 3.53 -18.98
C TYR A 104 -3.01 3.71 -18.71
N LYS A 105 -2.68 3.81 -17.43
CA LYS A 105 -1.29 3.93 -16.97
C LYS A 105 -0.96 2.79 -16.02
N PRO A 106 0.24 2.22 -16.10
CA PRO A 106 0.65 1.19 -15.15
C PRO A 106 0.91 1.79 -13.77
N VAL A 107 0.62 0.99 -12.75
CA VAL A 107 0.95 1.29 -11.36
C VAL A 107 1.86 0.18 -10.87
N ALA A 108 2.98 0.52 -10.28
CA ALA A 108 3.94 -0.45 -9.77
C ALA A 108 4.17 -0.23 -8.29
N SER A 109 4.37 -1.31 -7.56
CA SER A 109 4.77 -1.29 -6.16
C SER A 109 6.21 -1.76 -6.06
N ILE A 110 7.03 -1.01 -5.32
CA ILE A 110 8.46 -1.27 -5.20
C ILE A 110 8.76 -1.57 -3.74
N LEU A 111 9.44 -2.71 -3.51
CA LEU A 111 9.96 -3.01 -2.18
C LEU A 111 11.15 -2.11 -1.90
N THR A 112 11.14 -1.48 -0.74
CA THR A 112 12.21 -0.59 -0.29
C THR A 112 12.87 -1.17 0.95
N GLN A 113 14.17 -1.02 1.06
CA GLN A 113 14.92 -1.51 2.21
C GLN A 113 15.60 -0.36 2.95
#